data_5e46a07d1f7eba48987400bdebf15a5a
#
_entry.id   5e46a07d1f7eba48987400bdebf15a5a
#
_cell.length_a   1.000
_cell.length_b   1.000
_cell.length_c   1.000
_cell.angle_alpha   90.00
_cell.angle_beta   90.00
_cell.angle_gamma   90.00
#
_symmetry.space_group_name_H-M   'P 1'
#
loop_
_entity.id
_entity.type
_entity.pdbx_description
1 polymer ?
#
loop_
_entity_poly.entity_id
_entity_poly.type
_entity_poly.pdbx_seq_one_letter_code
_entity_poly.pdbx_strand_id
1 'polypeptide(L)'
;MGMPAPRLLRGENYLLALYPKRQASEPALEQFPNGDFACACGTLIYDAVLGTPAAAGFYRDYSRRSAPRDRAIGHYAVIMRKDGETAIIPDGFGAYLIFYDAAQRIASSSFLAVASALDRVTLGAQGACEYVFNGVVSGDATVFDEVLLAPVNATITVGERRLEIRRDPLHTPRTVSTAPFEATVERSMQILDQYFSTVVASFGDRVTCALSGGYDSRFILALLRRHGINPRVYVYGPPGDKDVCLARDIAEGEGFALEIVDKDRQLTFTPDEFGAVAYENFLASDGYTWSGIFTNGAERDQRASRVSGNALALNGGGGEIWRNFFYLPDRSYSPREILWSFYSQFDPGTCTSAFDQQAYFRELEEKLEAAIGSPCASLPRPLVEWLYHYFRCRAWDGRINNINNTYGYVALPFLEPRVTEHASVIPIGWKNHGAYEAELIRRGRSAAGRVPLGLRPRFQRTTAAVAAPSGLRHLSAPAMAASLCLPGQEPGAAPQ
;
A
#
# COMPACT_ATOMS: atom_id res chain seq x y z
N MET A 1 -16.01 16.56 -1.76
CA MET A 1 -15.56 15.19 -1.50
C MET A 1 -16.65 14.27 -0.93
N GLY A 2 -17.85 14.75 -0.67
CA GLY A 2 -18.98 13.94 -0.15
C GLY A 2 -18.70 13.24 1.18
N MET A 3 -17.78 13.78 1.99
CA MET A 3 -17.51 13.30 3.34
C MET A 3 -18.60 13.77 4.30
N PRO A 4 -18.95 12.98 5.33
CA PRO A 4 -19.82 13.45 6.40
C PRO A 4 -19.26 14.70 7.09
N ALA A 5 -20.10 15.42 7.85
CA ALA A 5 -19.64 16.58 8.60
C ALA A 5 -18.54 16.19 9.61
N PRO A 6 -17.45 16.98 9.76
CA PRO A 6 -16.41 16.66 10.70
C PRO A 6 -16.79 17.01 12.14
N ARG A 7 -16.25 16.27 13.09
CA ARG A 7 -16.17 16.70 14.47
C ARG A 7 -14.99 17.62 14.65
N LEU A 8 -15.21 18.81 15.20
CA LEU A 8 -14.16 19.82 15.42
C LEU A 8 -13.69 19.80 16.88
N LEU A 9 -12.38 19.69 17.07
CA LEU A 9 -11.74 19.90 18.37
C LEU A 9 -10.83 21.14 18.28
N ARG A 10 -10.97 22.05 19.24
CA ARG A 10 -10.16 23.27 19.32
C ARG A 10 -9.23 23.19 20.53
N GLY A 11 -7.94 23.33 20.30
CA GLY A 11 -6.95 23.62 21.33
C GLY A 11 -6.56 25.11 21.31
N GLU A 12 -5.61 25.49 22.14
CA GLU A 12 -5.09 26.87 22.20
C GLU A 12 -4.41 27.28 20.88
N ASN A 13 -3.67 26.35 20.28
CA ASN A 13 -2.81 26.57 19.11
C ASN A 13 -3.15 25.69 17.90
N TYR A 14 -4.28 24.96 17.92
CA TYR A 14 -4.71 24.13 16.79
C TYR A 14 -6.23 24.04 16.62
N LEU A 15 -6.63 23.73 15.41
CA LEU A 15 -7.96 23.28 15.05
C LEU A 15 -7.85 21.90 14.39
N LEU A 16 -8.51 20.90 14.95
CA LEU A 16 -8.54 19.55 14.43
C LEU A 16 -9.93 19.23 13.88
N ALA A 17 -10.01 18.81 12.60
CA ALA A 17 -11.21 18.34 11.96
C ALA A 17 -11.13 16.83 11.75
N LEU A 18 -11.99 16.08 12.43
CA LEU A 18 -12.06 14.62 12.37
C LEU A 18 -13.28 14.19 11.56
N TYR A 19 -13.05 13.62 10.39
CA TYR A 19 -14.09 13.08 9.54
C TYR A 19 -14.33 11.62 9.87
N PRO A 20 -15.57 11.17 10.05
CA PRO A 20 -15.87 9.75 10.13
C PRO A 20 -15.63 9.09 8.76
N LYS A 21 -15.44 7.77 8.76
CA LYS A 21 -15.48 6.99 7.53
C LYS A 21 -16.87 7.13 6.88
N ARG A 22 -16.94 7.03 5.54
CA ARG A 22 -18.22 7.23 4.81
C ARG A 22 -19.35 6.30 5.28
N GLN A 23 -19.00 5.13 5.83
CA GLN A 23 -19.97 4.15 6.36
C GLN A 23 -20.14 4.22 7.88
N ALA A 24 -19.53 5.21 8.54
CA ALA A 24 -19.65 5.43 9.97
C ALA A 24 -20.34 6.77 10.26
N SER A 25 -21.13 6.83 11.33
CA SER A 25 -21.78 8.08 11.78
C SER A 25 -20.83 9.01 12.53
N GLU A 26 -19.83 8.45 13.22
CA GLU A 26 -18.92 9.19 14.10
C GLU A 26 -17.46 8.77 13.86
N PRO A 27 -16.49 9.67 14.07
CA PRO A 27 -15.08 9.30 14.10
C PRO A 27 -14.77 8.42 15.31
N ALA A 28 -13.71 7.61 15.22
CA ALA A 28 -13.21 6.77 16.33
C ALA A 28 -12.48 7.65 17.36
N LEU A 29 -13.23 8.41 18.14
CA LEU A 29 -12.74 9.44 19.08
C LEU A 29 -13.13 9.09 20.53
N GLU A 30 -12.13 9.03 21.42
CA GLU A 30 -12.30 9.02 22.87
C GLU A 30 -11.91 10.38 23.45
N GLN A 31 -12.70 10.90 24.36
CA GLN A 31 -12.41 12.11 25.14
C GLN A 31 -12.35 11.76 26.63
N PHE A 32 -11.28 12.19 27.29
CA PHE A 32 -11.04 11.87 28.69
C PHE A 32 -11.43 13.04 29.61
N PRO A 33 -11.78 12.78 30.88
CA PRO A 33 -12.20 13.83 31.83
C PRO A 33 -11.18 14.94 32.08
N ASN A 34 -9.90 14.65 31.87
CA ASN A 34 -8.79 15.62 32.03
C ASN A 34 -8.62 16.55 30.81
N GLY A 35 -9.49 16.47 29.81
CA GLY A 35 -9.44 17.23 28.57
C GLY A 35 -8.49 16.63 27.49
N ASP A 36 -7.89 15.48 27.77
CA ASP A 36 -7.16 14.71 26.76
C ASP A 36 -8.12 14.04 25.79
N PHE A 37 -7.60 13.56 24.67
CA PHE A 37 -8.35 12.78 23.70
C PHE A 37 -7.46 11.84 22.91
N ALA A 38 -8.05 10.83 22.29
CA ALA A 38 -7.42 9.98 21.28
C ALA A 38 -8.39 9.66 20.15
N CYS A 39 -7.91 9.75 18.92
CA CYS A 39 -8.68 9.44 17.72
C CYS A 39 -7.87 8.52 16.81
N ALA A 40 -8.49 7.46 16.30
CA ALA A 40 -7.90 6.57 15.30
C ALA A 40 -8.44 6.91 13.90
N CYS A 41 -7.52 7.21 12.98
CA CYS A 41 -7.77 7.35 11.54
C CYS A 41 -7.21 6.14 10.79
N GLY A 42 -7.79 5.78 9.65
CA GLY A 42 -7.37 4.58 8.92
C GLY A 42 -7.91 3.29 9.56
N THR A 43 -7.13 2.22 9.50
CA THR A 43 -7.44 0.92 10.11
C THR A 43 -6.44 0.64 11.23
N LEU A 44 -6.82 0.93 12.46
CA LEU A 44 -6.08 0.58 13.68
C LEU A 44 -6.76 -0.61 14.34
N ILE A 45 -6.03 -1.72 14.48
CA ILE A 45 -6.37 -2.83 15.37
C ILE A 45 -5.36 -2.81 16.51
N TYR A 46 -5.80 -2.56 17.71
CA TYR A 46 -4.96 -2.49 18.90
C TYR A 46 -5.48 -3.48 19.95
N ASP A 47 -4.65 -4.46 20.34
CA ASP A 47 -5.07 -5.56 21.23
C ASP A 47 -6.37 -6.25 20.76
N ALA A 48 -6.48 -6.52 19.46
CA ALA A 48 -7.64 -7.14 18.81
C ALA A 48 -8.96 -6.35 18.91
N VAL A 49 -8.94 -5.06 19.27
CA VAL A 49 -10.11 -4.18 19.23
C VAL A 49 -9.97 -3.07 18.19
N LEU A 50 -11.09 -2.46 17.80
CA LEU A 50 -11.22 -1.48 16.73
C LEU A 50 -11.82 -0.17 17.24
N GLY A 51 -11.71 0.88 16.45
CA GLY A 51 -12.43 2.14 16.67
C GLY A 51 -12.00 2.85 17.95
N THR A 52 -12.96 3.42 18.68
CA THR A 52 -12.74 4.17 19.92
C THR A 52 -11.97 3.37 20.98
N PRO A 53 -12.30 2.09 21.28
CA PRO A 53 -11.52 1.27 22.20
C PRO A 53 -10.05 1.07 21.81
N ALA A 54 -9.76 0.94 20.51
CA ALA A 54 -8.39 0.84 20.01
C ALA A 54 -7.62 2.13 20.24
N ALA A 55 -8.23 3.30 19.96
CA ALA A 55 -7.64 4.60 20.20
C ALA A 55 -7.36 4.82 21.70
N ALA A 56 -8.30 4.46 22.58
CA ALA A 56 -8.13 4.54 24.02
C ALA A 56 -7.04 3.60 24.56
N GLY A 57 -6.92 2.39 24.01
CA GLY A 57 -5.84 1.45 24.32
C GLY A 57 -4.47 2.01 23.96
N PHE A 58 -4.34 2.49 22.75
CA PHE A 58 -3.11 3.12 22.26
C PHE A 58 -2.71 4.34 23.12
N TYR A 59 -3.68 5.20 23.46
CA TYR A 59 -3.45 6.34 24.35
C TYR A 59 -2.91 5.92 25.73
N ARG A 60 -3.49 4.88 26.36
CA ARG A 60 -3.00 4.41 27.67
C ARG A 60 -1.54 4.03 27.64
N ASP A 61 -1.14 3.30 26.61
CA ASP A 61 0.19 2.69 26.51
C ASP A 61 1.24 3.61 25.86
N TYR A 62 0.79 4.73 25.26
CA TYR A 62 1.67 5.72 24.68
C TYR A 62 2.50 6.45 25.71
N SER A 63 3.79 6.63 25.44
CA SER A 63 4.67 7.58 26.12
C SER A 63 5.45 8.41 25.10
N ARG A 64 5.93 9.60 25.50
CA ARG A 64 6.74 10.48 24.64
C ARG A 64 8.00 9.79 24.09
N ARG A 65 8.50 8.77 24.79
CA ARG A 65 9.71 8.01 24.41
C ARG A 65 9.41 6.83 23.50
N SER A 66 8.19 6.31 23.52
CA SER A 66 7.82 5.09 22.81
C SER A 66 6.34 5.09 22.43
N ALA A 67 6.07 5.09 21.15
CA ALA A 67 4.74 4.80 20.63
C ALA A 67 4.55 3.28 20.58
N PRO A 68 3.43 2.72 21.08
CA PRO A 68 3.22 1.27 21.17
C PRO A 68 2.81 0.64 19.83
N ARG A 69 3.58 0.92 18.78
CA ARG A 69 3.34 0.42 17.41
C ARG A 69 3.47 -1.09 17.29
N ASP A 70 4.24 -1.70 18.18
CA ASP A 70 4.45 -3.15 18.24
C ASP A 70 3.20 -3.94 18.66
N ARG A 71 2.22 -3.30 19.30
CA ARG A 71 0.93 -3.88 19.68
C ARG A 71 -0.21 -3.53 18.71
N ALA A 72 0.07 -2.68 17.75
CA ALA A 72 -0.86 -2.25 16.73
C ALA A 72 -0.61 -2.97 15.42
N ILE A 73 -1.67 -3.29 14.69
CA ILE A 73 -1.60 -3.75 13.30
C ILE A 73 -2.54 -2.92 12.43
N GLY A 74 -2.26 -2.91 11.12
CA GLY A 74 -2.99 -2.16 10.12
C GLY A 74 -2.35 -0.82 9.78
N HIS A 75 -3.03 -0.05 8.95
CA HIS A 75 -2.52 1.21 8.41
C HIS A 75 -3.35 2.37 8.96
N TYR A 76 -2.75 3.18 9.80
CA TYR A 76 -3.45 4.13 10.63
C TYR A 76 -2.61 5.38 10.97
N ALA A 77 -3.29 6.39 11.49
CA ALA A 77 -2.70 7.41 12.33
C ALA A 77 -3.53 7.56 13.61
N VAL A 78 -2.86 7.65 14.75
CA VAL A 78 -3.50 8.05 16.01
C VAL A 78 -3.21 9.52 16.25
N ILE A 79 -4.27 10.31 16.39
CA ILE A 79 -4.16 11.71 16.79
C ILE A 79 -4.61 11.78 18.24
N MET A 80 -3.74 12.27 19.12
CA MET A 80 -4.04 12.34 20.53
C MET A 80 -3.53 13.59 21.19
N ARG A 81 -4.18 13.98 22.28
CA ARG A 81 -3.62 14.88 23.30
C ARG A 81 -3.41 14.08 24.57
N LYS A 82 -2.19 14.09 25.10
CA LYS A 82 -1.82 13.44 26.35
C LYS A 82 -0.85 14.31 27.14
N ASP A 83 -1.16 14.54 28.41
CA ASP A 83 -0.31 15.32 29.32
C ASP A 83 0.07 16.71 28.73
N GLY A 84 -0.90 17.39 28.12
CA GLY A 84 -0.72 18.72 27.51
C GLY A 84 -0.05 18.74 26.13
N GLU A 85 0.45 17.62 25.62
CA GLU A 85 1.04 17.50 24.28
C GLU A 85 0.03 16.91 23.29
N THR A 86 -0.07 17.51 22.10
CA THR A 86 -0.87 16.98 21.00
C THR A 86 0.06 16.41 19.92
N ALA A 87 -0.19 15.16 19.52
CA ALA A 87 0.64 14.46 18.54
C ALA A 87 -0.20 13.68 17.51
N ILE A 88 0.37 13.51 16.30
CA ILE A 88 -0.09 12.63 15.25
C ILE A 88 0.96 11.52 15.12
N ILE A 89 0.53 10.27 15.26
CA ILE A 89 1.41 9.09 15.28
C ILE A 89 0.93 8.15 14.17
N PRO A 90 1.56 8.20 12.98
CA PRO A 90 1.31 7.25 11.90
C PRO A 90 1.76 5.84 12.27
N ASP A 91 1.25 4.84 11.53
CA ASP A 91 1.73 3.47 11.60
C ASP A 91 3.23 3.35 11.31
N GLY A 92 3.86 2.27 11.76
CA GLY A 92 5.31 2.08 11.66
C GLY A 92 5.82 1.92 10.23
N PHE A 93 4.94 1.55 9.29
CA PHE A 93 5.26 1.46 7.87
C PHE A 93 5.02 2.81 7.16
N GLY A 94 4.12 3.64 7.66
CA GLY A 94 3.70 4.88 7.03
C GLY A 94 2.85 4.66 5.77
N ALA A 95 2.07 3.57 5.71
CA ALA A 95 1.16 3.31 4.60
C ALA A 95 -0.19 4.04 4.76
N TYR A 96 -0.51 4.55 5.93
CA TYR A 96 -1.51 5.58 6.09
C TYR A 96 -0.83 6.94 6.00
N LEU A 97 -0.87 7.53 4.81
CA LEU A 97 -0.11 8.72 4.48
C LEU A 97 -0.64 9.95 5.23
N ILE A 98 0.27 10.71 5.81
CA ILE A 98 -0.01 12.05 6.36
C ILE A 98 0.76 13.06 5.52
N PHE A 99 0.03 13.98 4.90
CA PHE A 99 0.57 15.11 4.15
C PHE A 99 0.71 16.31 5.07
N TYR A 100 1.71 17.16 4.81
CA TYR A 100 1.88 18.42 5.54
C TYR A 100 2.47 19.51 4.63
N ASP A 101 2.25 20.77 4.98
CA ASP A 101 2.83 21.90 4.24
C ASP A 101 4.30 22.14 4.61
N ALA A 102 5.10 22.60 3.66
CA ALA A 102 6.53 22.87 3.87
C ALA A 102 6.80 23.87 5.01
N ALA A 103 5.85 24.77 5.32
CA ALA A 103 5.93 25.67 6.47
C ALA A 103 5.53 24.99 7.81
N GLN A 104 5.13 23.70 7.76
CA GLN A 104 4.79 22.89 8.94
C GLN A 104 3.65 23.49 9.78
N ARG A 105 2.62 24.04 9.15
CA ARG A 105 1.45 24.62 9.83
C ARG A 105 0.20 23.77 9.69
N ILE A 106 0.15 22.91 8.67
CA ILE A 106 -1.00 22.12 8.30
C ILE A 106 -0.56 20.66 8.15
N ALA A 107 -1.32 19.73 8.71
CA ALA A 107 -1.18 18.30 8.42
C ALA A 107 -2.55 17.66 8.19
N SER A 108 -2.63 16.72 7.25
CA SER A 108 -3.86 16.01 6.91
C SER A 108 -3.56 14.64 6.32
N SER A 109 -4.50 13.69 6.45
CA SER A 109 -4.49 12.46 5.66
C SER A 109 -5.00 12.67 4.22
N SER A 110 -5.37 13.90 3.86
CA SER A 110 -5.81 14.28 2.52
C SER A 110 -4.80 15.22 1.88
N PHE A 111 -4.32 14.84 0.69
CA PHE A 111 -3.46 15.68 -0.16
C PHE A 111 -4.17 16.96 -0.57
N LEU A 112 -5.42 16.84 -1.05
CA LEU A 112 -6.22 17.99 -1.46
C LEU A 112 -6.49 18.95 -0.32
N ALA A 113 -6.69 18.45 0.91
CA ALA A 113 -6.93 19.31 2.06
C ALA A 113 -5.72 20.21 2.36
N VAL A 114 -4.49 19.65 2.29
CA VAL A 114 -3.28 20.46 2.48
C VAL A 114 -3.09 21.43 1.31
N ALA A 115 -3.16 20.95 0.06
CA ALA A 115 -2.97 21.78 -1.13
C ALA A 115 -3.99 22.95 -1.20
N SER A 116 -5.27 22.68 -0.87
CA SER A 116 -6.33 23.69 -0.91
C SER A 116 -6.25 24.73 0.21
N ALA A 117 -5.52 24.45 1.28
CA ALA A 117 -5.36 25.35 2.41
C ALA A 117 -4.16 26.30 2.21
N LEU A 118 -3.39 26.15 1.13
CA LEU A 118 -2.28 27.02 0.77
C LEU A 118 -2.73 28.09 -0.21
N ASP A 119 -2.19 29.30 -0.07
CA ASP A 119 -2.47 30.40 -0.99
C ASP A 119 -1.94 30.11 -2.41
N ARG A 120 -0.89 29.30 -2.50
CA ARG A 120 -0.25 28.91 -3.74
C ARG A 120 0.37 27.52 -3.63
N VAL A 121 0.29 26.74 -4.71
CA VAL A 121 1.05 25.50 -4.91
C VAL A 121 1.82 25.59 -6.23
N THR A 122 3.04 25.04 -6.22
CA THR A 122 3.95 25.01 -7.38
C THR A 122 4.15 23.55 -7.80
N LEU A 123 3.91 23.27 -9.08
CA LEU A 123 4.22 21.95 -9.63
C LEU A 123 5.74 21.79 -9.70
N GLY A 124 6.29 20.92 -8.87
CA GLY A 124 7.72 20.62 -8.83
C GLY A 124 8.18 19.86 -10.07
N ALA A 125 9.27 20.29 -10.71
CA ALA A 125 9.76 19.66 -11.94
C ALA A 125 10.11 18.18 -11.71
N GLN A 126 10.82 17.86 -10.63
CA GLN A 126 11.17 16.48 -10.28
C GLN A 126 9.92 15.63 -10.01
N GLY A 127 9.02 16.13 -9.15
CA GLY A 127 7.78 15.44 -8.81
C GLY A 127 6.90 15.18 -10.03
N ALA A 128 6.80 16.14 -10.95
CA ALA A 128 6.06 15.98 -12.21
C ALA A 128 6.68 14.89 -13.09
N CYS A 129 8.00 14.90 -13.27
CA CYS A 129 8.71 13.87 -14.05
C CYS A 129 8.54 12.47 -13.43
N GLU A 130 8.73 12.33 -12.13
CA GLU A 130 8.51 11.05 -11.45
C GLU A 130 7.07 10.56 -11.61
N TYR A 131 6.09 11.46 -11.47
CA TYR A 131 4.69 11.09 -11.62
C TYR A 131 4.36 10.61 -13.04
N VAL A 132 4.90 11.29 -14.07
CA VAL A 132 4.71 10.91 -15.48
C VAL A 132 5.37 9.56 -15.77
N PHE A 133 6.60 9.34 -15.32
CA PHE A 133 7.33 8.11 -15.61
C PHE A 133 6.89 6.93 -14.78
N ASN A 134 6.60 7.15 -13.49
CA ASN A 134 6.43 6.07 -12.51
C ASN A 134 4.99 5.98 -11.97
N GLY A 135 4.13 6.94 -12.28
CA GLY A 135 2.78 7.06 -11.69
C GLY A 135 2.77 7.45 -10.21
N VAL A 136 3.95 7.64 -9.60
CA VAL A 136 4.14 8.06 -8.20
C VAL A 136 5.36 8.94 -8.05
N VAL A 137 5.40 9.74 -6.99
CA VAL A 137 6.59 10.48 -6.55
C VAL A 137 7.23 9.69 -5.41
N SER A 138 8.52 9.47 -5.47
CA SER A 138 9.28 8.68 -4.50
C SER A 138 9.65 9.48 -3.25
N GLY A 139 9.89 8.79 -2.15
CA GLY A 139 10.32 9.39 -0.88
C GLY A 139 9.22 10.15 -0.17
N ASP A 140 9.58 11.26 0.48
CA ASP A 140 8.67 12.09 1.28
C ASP A 140 8.19 13.34 0.51
N ALA A 141 8.36 13.37 -0.83
CA ALA A 141 7.91 14.43 -1.72
C ALA A 141 6.53 14.13 -2.34
N THR A 142 5.91 15.16 -2.92
CA THR A 142 4.71 15.04 -3.78
C THR A 142 4.95 15.75 -5.12
N VAL A 143 3.90 15.88 -5.91
CA VAL A 143 3.96 16.67 -7.17
C VAL A 143 4.03 18.18 -6.92
N PHE A 144 3.72 18.65 -5.71
CA PHE A 144 3.81 20.07 -5.32
C PHE A 144 4.98 20.29 -4.37
N ASP A 145 5.78 21.31 -4.62
CA ASP A 145 6.95 21.64 -3.79
C ASP A 145 6.56 22.00 -2.33
N GLU A 146 5.38 22.57 -2.14
CA GLU A 146 4.89 23.00 -0.84
C GLU A 146 4.15 21.89 -0.06
N VAL A 147 3.89 20.72 -0.64
CA VAL A 147 3.17 19.61 0.02
C VAL A 147 4.08 18.39 0.12
N LEU A 148 4.32 17.96 1.35
CA LEU A 148 5.23 16.86 1.67
C LEU A 148 4.50 15.72 2.37
N LEU A 149 5.12 14.54 2.40
CA LEU A 149 4.68 13.37 3.17
C LEU A 149 5.44 13.28 4.49
N ALA A 150 4.74 12.96 5.55
CA ALA A 150 5.38 12.63 6.81
C ALA A 150 6.33 11.43 6.62
N PRO A 151 7.57 11.49 7.12
CA PRO A 151 8.51 10.40 6.99
C PRO A 151 7.99 9.09 7.59
N VAL A 152 8.52 7.98 7.12
CA VAL A 152 8.28 6.67 7.74
C VAL A 152 8.73 6.70 9.20
N ASN A 153 7.97 6.05 10.08
CA ASN A 153 8.22 6.01 11.51
C ASN A 153 8.29 7.40 12.17
N ALA A 154 7.53 8.37 11.63
CA ALA A 154 7.48 9.71 12.18
C ALA A 154 6.56 9.82 13.41
N THR A 155 6.83 10.82 14.23
CA THR A 155 5.90 11.41 15.19
C THR A 155 5.81 12.88 14.89
N ILE A 156 4.60 13.42 14.74
CA ILE A 156 4.35 14.84 14.46
C ILE A 156 3.73 15.43 15.71
N THR A 157 4.42 16.37 16.35
CA THR A 157 3.95 17.06 17.54
C THR A 157 3.46 18.46 17.17
N VAL A 158 2.35 18.88 17.77
CA VAL A 158 1.81 20.24 17.59
C VAL A 158 2.56 21.18 18.52
N GLY A 159 3.50 21.96 17.97
CA GLY A 159 4.21 23.00 18.70
C GLY A 159 3.40 24.31 18.80
N GLU A 160 3.98 25.34 19.38
CA GLU A 160 3.29 26.64 19.57
C GLU A 160 2.92 27.33 18.26
N ARG A 161 3.80 27.28 17.26
CA ARG A 161 3.64 27.99 15.98
C ARG A 161 3.68 27.09 14.77
N ARG A 162 4.22 25.89 14.90
CA ARG A 162 4.40 24.94 13.81
C ARG A 162 4.38 23.50 14.32
N LEU A 163 4.21 22.57 13.40
CA LEU A 163 4.39 21.14 13.64
C LEU A 163 5.87 20.82 13.81
N GLU A 164 6.19 19.93 14.72
CA GLU A 164 7.53 19.40 14.92
C GLU A 164 7.53 17.94 14.46
N ILE A 165 8.29 17.63 13.40
CA ILE A 165 8.33 16.31 12.79
C ILE A 165 9.61 15.61 13.23
N ARG A 166 9.45 14.60 14.07
CA ARG A 166 10.56 13.73 14.49
C ARG A 166 10.45 12.40 13.73
N ARG A 167 11.56 11.99 13.15
CA ARG A 167 11.71 10.65 12.55
C ARG A 167 12.48 9.76 13.51
N ASP A 168 11.86 8.65 13.93
CA ASP A 168 12.54 7.63 14.70
C ASP A 168 13.38 6.73 13.76
N PRO A 169 14.55 6.22 14.20
CA PRO A 169 15.39 5.36 13.38
C PRO A 169 14.63 4.13 12.82
N LEU A 170 14.91 3.78 11.58
CA LEU A 170 14.42 2.55 10.96
C LEU A 170 15.50 1.49 10.97
N HIS A 171 15.09 0.25 11.24
CA HIS A 171 15.97 -0.88 11.03
C HIS A 171 16.07 -1.19 9.54
N THR A 172 17.25 -1.00 8.95
CA THR A 172 17.53 -1.33 7.55
C THR A 172 18.33 -2.63 7.47
N PRO A 173 17.76 -3.72 6.92
CA PRO A 173 18.44 -5.02 6.88
C PRO A 173 19.58 -5.00 5.87
N ARG A 174 20.76 -5.48 6.29
CA ARG A 174 21.96 -5.52 5.44
C ARG A 174 22.52 -6.92 5.24
N THR A 175 22.09 -7.88 6.06
CA THR A 175 22.65 -9.24 6.08
C THR A 175 21.56 -10.26 5.77
N VAL A 176 21.85 -11.19 4.86
CA VAL A 176 20.97 -12.31 4.53
C VAL A 176 20.89 -13.25 5.74
N SER A 177 19.71 -13.80 5.99
CA SER A 177 19.50 -14.80 7.04
C SER A 177 20.26 -16.08 6.75
N THR A 178 20.88 -16.65 7.77
CA THR A 178 21.57 -17.95 7.72
C THR A 178 20.72 -19.10 8.26
N ALA A 179 19.48 -18.80 8.67
CA ALA A 179 18.55 -19.83 9.16
C ALA A 179 18.21 -20.86 8.06
N PRO A 180 18.01 -22.15 8.41
CA PRO A 180 17.60 -23.15 7.44
C PRO A 180 16.24 -22.80 6.79
N PHE A 181 16.02 -23.32 5.56
CA PHE A 181 14.81 -23.07 4.77
C PHE A 181 13.53 -23.34 5.57
N GLU A 182 13.41 -24.53 6.18
CA GLU A 182 12.23 -24.93 6.95
C GLU A 182 11.96 -24.00 8.15
N ALA A 183 13.00 -23.62 8.90
CA ALA A 183 12.88 -22.69 10.01
C ALA A 183 12.45 -21.28 9.56
N THR A 184 12.91 -20.86 8.38
CA THR A 184 12.55 -19.57 7.78
C THR A 184 11.10 -19.58 7.32
N VAL A 185 10.63 -20.65 6.68
CA VAL A 185 9.22 -20.83 6.30
C VAL A 185 8.32 -20.85 7.53
N GLU A 186 8.70 -21.59 8.56
CA GLU A 186 7.94 -21.64 9.82
C GLU A 186 7.85 -20.26 10.47
N ARG A 187 8.95 -19.51 10.50
CA ARG A 187 8.95 -18.13 11.02
C ARG A 187 8.06 -17.19 10.21
N SER A 188 8.05 -17.30 8.88
CA SER A 188 7.14 -16.54 8.01
C SER A 188 5.68 -16.84 8.35
N MET A 189 5.34 -18.12 8.49
CA MET A 189 3.98 -18.53 8.85
C MET A 189 3.58 -18.04 10.23
N GLN A 190 4.47 -18.09 11.23
CA GLN A 190 4.19 -17.57 12.58
C GLN A 190 3.86 -16.08 12.58
N ILE A 191 4.61 -15.26 11.83
CA ILE A 191 4.35 -13.82 11.70
C ILE A 191 2.97 -13.57 11.11
N LEU A 192 2.64 -14.29 10.03
CA LEU A 192 1.36 -14.17 9.35
C LEU A 192 0.20 -14.73 10.17
N ASP A 193 0.38 -15.90 10.82
CA ASP A 193 -0.62 -16.49 11.70
C ASP A 193 -0.97 -15.54 12.87
N GLN A 194 0.02 -14.85 13.45
CA GLN A 194 -0.22 -13.86 14.49
C GLN A 194 -1.07 -12.69 13.97
N TYR A 195 -0.76 -12.18 12.77
CA TYR A 195 -1.53 -11.12 12.13
C TYR A 195 -2.99 -11.56 11.88
N PHE A 196 -3.17 -12.71 11.22
CA PHE A 196 -4.50 -13.20 10.85
C PHE A 196 -5.33 -13.64 12.05
N SER A 197 -4.72 -14.16 13.12
CA SER A 197 -5.41 -14.42 14.39
C SER A 197 -6.00 -13.14 14.99
N THR A 198 -5.27 -12.02 14.91
CA THR A 198 -5.77 -10.71 15.36
C THR A 198 -6.90 -10.22 14.46
N VAL A 199 -6.81 -10.41 13.14
CA VAL A 199 -7.91 -10.10 12.20
C VAL A 199 -9.18 -10.89 12.54
N VAL A 200 -9.04 -12.20 12.78
CA VAL A 200 -10.17 -13.07 13.20
C VAL A 200 -10.83 -12.55 14.47
N ALA A 201 -10.04 -12.26 15.49
CA ALA A 201 -10.55 -11.77 16.76
C ALA A 201 -11.31 -10.45 16.62
N SER A 202 -10.90 -9.58 15.68
CA SER A 202 -11.47 -8.24 15.49
C SER A 202 -12.67 -8.21 14.55
N PHE A 203 -12.67 -9.00 13.48
CA PHE A 203 -13.66 -8.93 12.41
C PHE A 203 -14.51 -10.19 12.25
N GLY A 204 -14.06 -11.37 12.74
CA GLY A 204 -14.72 -12.65 12.43
C GLY A 204 -14.81 -12.85 10.91
N ASP A 205 -15.99 -13.26 10.41
CA ASP A 205 -16.25 -13.47 8.98
C ASP A 205 -16.48 -12.17 8.19
N ARG A 206 -16.50 -11.01 8.85
CA ARG A 206 -16.66 -9.72 8.16
C ARG A 206 -15.38 -9.30 7.44
N VAL A 207 -14.94 -10.12 6.51
CA VAL A 207 -13.73 -9.90 5.71
C VAL A 207 -14.07 -10.04 4.23
N THR A 208 -13.53 -9.16 3.42
CA THR A 208 -13.58 -9.27 1.96
C THR A 208 -12.17 -9.39 1.41
N CYS A 209 -11.99 -10.20 0.38
CA CYS A 209 -10.71 -10.33 -0.28
C CYS A 209 -10.89 -10.46 -1.79
N ALA A 210 -10.00 -9.79 -2.54
CA ALA A 210 -9.91 -9.99 -3.98
C ALA A 210 -9.26 -11.35 -4.26
N LEU A 211 -9.67 -12.00 -5.35
CA LEU A 211 -9.03 -13.19 -5.88
C LEU A 211 -8.67 -12.93 -7.35
N SER A 212 -7.40 -12.94 -7.68
CA SER A 212 -6.88 -12.87 -9.03
C SER A 212 -6.02 -14.08 -9.34
N GLY A 213 -5.50 -14.19 -10.55
CA GLY A 213 -4.50 -15.19 -10.92
C GLY A 213 -3.16 -15.03 -10.21
N GLY A 214 -2.92 -13.90 -9.52
CA GLY A 214 -1.67 -13.62 -8.78
C GLY A 214 -1.49 -14.46 -7.52
N TYR A 215 -0.24 -14.62 -7.08
CA TYR A 215 0.09 -15.35 -5.84
C TYR A 215 -0.43 -14.64 -4.60
N ASP A 216 -0.29 -13.32 -4.51
CA ASP A 216 -0.58 -12.52 -3.31
C ASP A 216 -2.03 -12.66 -2.85
N SER A 217 -2.99 -12.54 -3.77
CA SER A 217 -4.43 -12.68 -3.46
C SER A 217 -4.80 -14.11 -3.03
N ARG A 218 -4.19 -15.12 -3.66
CA ARG A 218 -4.36 -16.53 -3.27
C ARG A 218 -3.74 -16.81 -1.91
N PHE A 219 -2.63 -16.17 -1.59
CA PHE A 219 -1.98 -16.31 -0.29
C PHE A 219 -2.85 -15.73 0.83
N ILE A 220 -3.43 -14.54 0.64
CA ILE A 220 -4.40 -13.98 1.59
C ILE A 220 -5.59 -14.92 1.79
N LEU A 221 -6.18 -15.43 0.71
CA LEU A 221 -7.30 -16.37 0.81
C LEU A 221 -6.92 -17.65 1.57
N ALA A 222 -5.73 -18.20 1.30
CA ALA A 222 -5.23 -19.39 2.00
C ALA A 222 -5.06 -19.13 3.51
N LEU A 223 -4.52 -17.97 3.90
CA LEU A 223 -4.36 -17.58 5.31
C LEU A 223 -5.71 -17.36 5.99
N LEU A 224 -6.66 -16.68 5.34
CA LEU A 224 -8.01 -16.51 5.89
C LEU A 224 -8.68 -17.85 6.16
N ARG A 225 -8.64 -18.76 5.20
CA ARG A 225 -9.24 -20.11 5.35
C ARG A 225 -8.51 -20.96 6.40
N ARG A 226 -7.19 -20.85 6.51
CA ARG A 226 -6.41 -21.49 7.58
C ARG A 226 -6.90 -21.08 8.98
N HIS A 227 -7.32 -19.84 9.12
CA HIS A 227 -7.87 -19.29 10.36
C HIS A 227 -9.39 -19.45 10.50
N GLY A 228 -10.03 -20.23 9.63
CA GLY A 228 -11.45 -20.55 9.70
C GLY A 228 -12.39 -19.45 9.19
N ILE A 229 -11.84 -18.36 8.59
CA ILE A 229 -12.66 -17.29 8.01
C ILE A 229 -13.20 -17.74 6.64
N ASN A 230 -14.48 -17.46 6.41
CA ASN A 230 -15.12 -17.59 5.10
C ASN A 230 -15.37 -16.20 4.52
N PRO A 231 -14.39 -15.57 3.84
CA PRO A 231 -14.51 -14.20 3.39
C PRO A 231 -15.48 -14.09 2.20
N ARG A 232 -16.02 -12.89 1.99
CA ARG A 232 -16.63 -12.53 0.71
C ARG A 232 -15.51 -12.36 -0.33
N VAL A 233 -15.50 -13.22 -1.35
CA VAL A 233 -14.45 -13.25 -2.38
C VAL A 233 -14.99 -12.63 -3.66
N TYR A 234 -14.19 -11.74 -4.28
CA TYR A 234 -14.55 -11.12 -5.55
C TYR A 234 -13.37 -11.07 -6.53
N VAL A 235 -13.69 -10.97 -7.81
CA VAL A 235 -12.72 -10.75 -8.90
C VAL A 235 -13.23 -9.67 -9.85
N TYR A 236 -12.31 -8.87 -10.39
CA TYR A 236 -12.63 -7.86 -11.39
C TYR A 236 -12.32 -8.35 -12.78
N GLY A 237 -13.21 -8.04 -13.72
CA GLY A 237 -13.04 -8.26 -15.15
C GLY A 237 -14.28 -8.84 -15.83
N PRO A 238 -14.30 -8.82 -17.16
CA PRO A 238 -15.34 -9.48 -17.93
C PRO A 238 -15.25 -11.02 -17.78
N PRO A 239 -16.35 -11.76 -18.04
CA PRO A 239 -16.41 -13.22 -17.79
C PRO A 239 -15.33 -14.06 -18.48
N GLY A 240 -14.74 -13.59 -19.59
CA GLY A 240 -13.67 -14.28 -20.33
C GLY A 240 -12.25 -13.88 -19.95
N ASP A 241 -12.08 -12.95 -19.00
CA ASP A 241 -10.76 -12.53 -18.53
C ASP A 241 -10.02 -13.70 -17.86
N LYS A 242 -8.69 -13.74 -18.02
CA LYS A 242 -7.85 -14.82 -17.46
C LYS A 242 -7.93 -14.91 -15.94
N ASP A 243 -7.92 -13.75 -15.26
CA ASP A 243 -8.04 -13.72 -13.80
C ASP A 243 -9.41 -14.19 -13.34
N VAL A 244 -10.48 -13.82 -14.05
CA VAL A 244 -11.85 -14.27 -13.78
C VAL A 244 -11.99 -15.78 -14.00
N CYS A 245 -11.45 -16.31 -15.10
CA CYS A 245 -11.49 -17.76 -15.37
C CYS A 245 -10.75 -18.54 -14.28
N LEU A 246 -9.55 -18.09 -13.90
CA LEU A 246 -8.77 -18.77 -12.86
C LEU A 246 -9.42 -18.66 -11.48
N ALA A 247 -9.97 -17.51 -11.13
CA ALA A 247 -10.67 -17.32 -9.86
C ALA A 247 -11.92 -18.22 -9.78
N ARG A 248 -12.64 -18.40 -10.90
CA ARG A 248 -13.78 -19.33 -10.99
C ARG A 248 -13.35 -20.78 -10.78
N ASP A 249 -12.28 -21.23 -11.47
CA ASP A 249 -11.75 -22.59 -11.32
C ASP A 249 -11.35 -22.87 -9.85
N ILE A 250 -10.75 -21.88 -9.16
CA ILE A 250 -10.40 -21.98 -7.75
C ILE A 250 -11.66 -22.06 -6.88
N ALA A 251 -12.64 -21.18 -7.13
CA ALA A 251 -13.88 -21.13 -6.36
C ALA A 251 -14.69 -22.42 -6.48
N GLU A 252 -14.82 -22.96 -7.69
CA GLU A 252 -15.47 -24.25 -7.95
C GLU A 252 -14.71 -25.41 -7.29
N GLY A 253 -13.38 -25.41 -7.40
CA GLY A 253 -12.53 -26.47 -6.81
C GLY A 253 -12.53 -26.48 -5.28
N GLU A 254 -12.77 -25.34 -4.64
CA GLU A 254 -12.77 -25.18 -3.17
C GLU A 254 -14.17 -24.97 -2.56
N GLY A 255 -15.20 -24.87 -3.39
CA GLY A 255 -16.59 -24.81 -2.97
C GLY A 255 -16.98 -23.53 -2.25
N PHE A 256 -16.56 -22.35 -2.74
CA PHE A 256 -16.99 -21.07 -2.20
C PHE A 256 -17.64 -20.18 -3.27
N ALA A 257 -18.46 -19.21 -2.83
CA ALA A 257 -19.09 -18.26 -3.72
C ALA A 257 -18.08 -17.20 -4.19
N LEU A 258 -18.08 -16.91 -5.50
CA LEU A 258 -17.24 -15.90 -6.13
C LEU A 258 -18.11 -14.81 -6.76
N GLU A 259 -17.90 -13.56 -6.37
CA GLU A 259 -18.52 -12.40 -7.01
C GLU A 259 -17.65 -11.93 -8.19
N ILE A 260 -18.20 -11.95 -9.39
CA ILE A 260 -17.52 -11.43 -10.59
C ILE A 260 -18.06 -10.03 -10.87
N VAL A 261 -17.17 -9.07 -10.92
CA VAL A 261 -17.48 -7.64 -11.05
C VAL A 261 -16.89 -7.09 -12.34
N ASP A 262 -17.74 -6.84 -13.32
CA ASP A 262 -17.37 -6.14 -14.54
C ASP A 262 -17.64 -4.63 -14.37
N LYS A 263 -16.62 -3.89 -13.99
CA LYS A 263 -16.72 -2.45 -13.74
C LYS A 263 -17.06 -1.63 -14.99
N ASP A 264 -16.69 -2.10 -16.15
CA ASP A 264 -16.90 -1.38 -17.40
C ASP A 264 -18.36 -1.40 -17.84
N ARG A 265 -19.12 -2.39 -17.37
CA ARG A 265 -20.55 -2.54 -17.68
C ARG A 265 -21.49 -1.94 -16.63
N GLN A 266 -20.96 -1.54 -15.46
CA GLN A 266 -21.82 -1.12 -14.34
C GLN A 266 -22.44 0.25 -14.49
N LEU A 267 -21.75 1.18 -15.14
CA LEU A 267 -22.19 2.57 -15.29
C LEU A 267 -21.96 3.05 -16.72
N THR A 268 -22.97 3.70 -17.27
CA THR A 268 -22.87 4.44 -18.55
C THR A 268 -23.14 5.91 -18.26
N PHE A 269 -22.43 6.78 -18.97
CA PHE A 269 -22.65 8.22 -18.93
C PHE A 269 -22.54 8.81 -20.35
N THR A 270 -23.21 9.92 -20.55
CA THR A 270 -23.16 10.68 -21.80
C THR A 270 -21.89 11.53 -21.87
N PRO A 271 -21.45 12.00 -23.06
CA PRO A 271 -20.35 12.94 -23.17
C PRO A 271 -20.52 14.20 -22.31
N ASP A 272 -21.73 14.69 -22.17
CA ASP A 272 -22.03 15.89 -21.36
C ASP A 272 -21.85 15.66 -19.86
N GLU A 273 -22.04 14.43 -19.38
CA GLU A 273 -21.86 14.04 -17.98
C GLU A 273 -20.39 13.74 -17.64
N PHE A 274 -19.51 13.54 -18.66
CA PHE A 274 -18.12 13.12 -18.45
C PHE A 274 -17.36 14.05 -17.51
N GLY A 275 -17.50 15.37 -17.68
CA GLY A 275 -16.83 16.36 -16.84
C GLY A 275 -17.20 16.23 -15.36
N ALA A 276 -18.49 16.01 -15.07
CA ALA A 276 -18.97 15.82 -13.69
C ALA A 276 -18.45 14.51 -13.09
N VAL A 277 -18.50 13.40 -13.84
CA VAL A 277 -17.99 12.10 -13.40
C VAL A 277 -16.48 12.16 -13.13
N ALA A 278 -15.70 12.78 -14.02
CA ALA A 278 -14.26 12.96 -13.86
C ALA A 278 -13.93 13.81 -12.60
N TYR A 279 -14.68 14.88 -12.37
CA TYR A 279 -14.51 15.74 -11.20
C TYR A 279 -14.84 15.00 -9.89
N GLU A 280 -15.91 14.23 -9.88
CA GLU A 280 -16.25 13.39 -8.71
C GLU A 280 -15.19 12.30 -8.46
N ASN A 281 -14.68 11.68 -9.52
CA ASN A 281 -13.59 10.71 -9.41
C ASN A 281 -12.31 11.37 -8.86
N PHE A 282 -11.99 12.57 -9.33
CA PHE A 282 -10.87 13.37 -8.82
C PHE A 282 -11.00 13.64 -7.34
N LEU A 283 -12.15 14.11 -6.86
CA LEU A 283 -12.41 14.33 -5.45
C LEU A 283 -12.38 13.03 -4.63
N ALA A 284 -12.95 11.94 -5.16
CA ALA A 284 -13.01 10.65 -4.48
C ALA A 284 -11.64 9.98 -4.37
N SER A 285 -10.70 10.32 -5.26
CA SER A 285 -9.31 9.86 -5.24
C SER A 285 -8.35 10.84 -4.59
N ASP A 286 -8.88 11.84 -3.86
CA ASP A 286 -8.09 12.87 -3.18
C ASP A 286 -7.15 13.65 -4.13
N GLY A 287 -7.52 13.76 -5.42
CA GLY A 287 -6.75 14.47 -6.45
C GLY A 287 -5.35 13.92 -6.73
N TYR A 288 -4.92 12.88 -6.02
CA TYR A 288 -3.57 12.35 -6.08
C TYR A 288 -3.56 10.84 -6.38
N THR A 289 -3.95 10.46 -7.58
CA THR A 289 -4.00 9.07 -8.06
C THR A 289 -3.37 8.93 -9.42
N TRP A 290 -2.71 7.81 -9.68
CA TRP A 290 -2.12 7.49 -10.97
C TRP A 290 -3.15 7.04 -12.03
N SER A 291 -4.36 6.65 -11.62
CA SER A 291 -5.43 6.24 -12.53
C SER A 291 -6.81 6.42 -11.88
N GLY A 292 -7.87 6.27 -12.68
CA GLY A 292 -9.25 6.20 -12.21
C GLY A 292 -10.01 7.52 -12.23
N ILE A 293 -9.37 8.66 -12.58
CA ILE A 293 -10.06 9.95 -12.68
C ILE A 293 -10.99 9.96 -13.90
N PHE A 294 -10.51 9.47 -15.04
CA PHE A 294 -11.24 9.49 -16.32
C PHE A 294 -11.99 8.18 -16.61
N THR A 295 -12.47 7.51 -15.58
CA THR A 295 -13.27 6.28 -15.70
C THR A 295 -14.75 6.56 -15.45
N ASN A 296 -15.61 5.54 -15.61
CA ASN A 296 -17.06 5.64 -15.44
C ASN A 296 -17.53 5.79 -13.99
N GLY A 297 -16.64 5.81 -12.99
CA GLY A 297 -16.99 5.95 -11.58
C GLY A 297 -17.29 4.65 -10.84
N ALA A 298 -17.39 3.51 -11.51
CA ALA A 298 -17.72 2.23 -10.88
C ALA A 298 -16.73 1.82 -9.76
N GLU A 299 -15.48 2.28 -9.82
CA GLU A 299 -14.51 2.04 -8.75
C GLU A 299 -14.93 2.63 -7.41
N ARG A 300 -15.63 3.77 -7.39
CA ARG A 300 -16.16 4.38 -6.15
C ARG A 300 -17.16 3.47 -5.47
N ASP A 301 -18.11 2.91 -6.24
CA ASP A 301 -19.13 2.01 -5.73
C ASP A 301 -18.51 0.69 -5.23
N GLN A 302 -17.51 0.20 -5.95
CA GLN A 302 -16.79 -1.00 -5.54
C GLN A 302 -16.00 -0.79 -4.25
N ARG A 303 -15.38 0.38 -4.04
CA ARG A 303 -14.73 0.71 -2.75
C ARG A 303 -15.71 0.70 -1.60
N ALA A 304 -16.91 1.27 -1.79
CA ALA A 304 -17.96 1.24 -0.78
C ALA A 304 -18.48 -0.19 -0.53
N SER A 305 -18.70 -0.97 -1.58
CA SER A 305 -19.18 -2.35 -1.50
C SER A 305 -18.23 -3.26 -0.71
N ARG A 306 -16.92 -3.15 -0.95
CA ARG A 306 -15.89 -3.99 -0.28
C ARG A 306 -15.90 -3.91 1.24
N VAL A 307 -16.25 -2.76 1.79
CA VAL A 307 -16.23 -2.48 3.23
C VAL A 307 -17.62 -2.41 3.85
N SER A 308 -18.68 -2.78 3.08
CA SER A 308 -20.05 -2.77 3.56
C SER A 308 -20.22 -3.67 4.79
N GLY A 309 -21.11 -3.27 5.71
CA GLY A 309 -21.34 -4.00 6.96
C GLY A 309 -20.14 -3.95 7.93
N ASN A 310 -19.31 -2.89 7.86
CA ASN A 310 -18.07 -2.76 8.63
C ASN A 310 -17.09 -3.91 8.40
N ALA A 311 -17.04 -4.43 7.17
CA ALA A 311 -16.09 -5.45 6.79
C ALA A 311 -14.69 -4.87 6.65
N LEU A 312 -13.66 -5.71 6.89
CA LEU A 312 -12.28 -5.44 6.54
C LEU A 312 -12.02 -5.89 5.09
N ALA A 313 -11.65 -4.97 4.23
CA ALA A 313 -11.16 -5.33 2.90
C ALA A 313 -9.66 -5.56 2.94
N LEU A 314 -9.22 -6.78 2.61
CA LEU A 314 -7.81 -7.14 2.51
C LEU A 314 -7.31 -7.03 1.08
N ASN A 315 -6.11 -6.48 0.94
CA ASN A 315 -5.40 -6.31 -0.32
C ASN A 315 -4.02 -6.97 -0.25
N GLY A 316 -3.62 -7.66 -1.32
CA GLY A 316 -2.34 -8.37 -1.43
C GLY A 316 -1.14 -7.48 -1.80
N GLY A 317 -1.29 -6.15 -1.84
CA GLY A 317 -0.19 -5.24 -2.13
C GLY A 317 1.02 -5.49 -1.23
N GLY A 318 2.22 -5.44 -1.82
CA GLY A 318 3.48 -5.74 -1.14
C GLY A 318 3.82 -7.23 -1.06
N GLY A 319 2.93 -8.14 -1.50
CA GLY A 319 3.19 -9.60 -1.48
C GLY A 319 4.37 -10.04 -2.32
N GLU A 320 4.76 -9.22 -3.29
CA GLU A 320 5.93 -9.42 -4.13
C GLU A 320 7.23 -9.62 -3.34
N ILE A 321 7.28 -9.19 -2.07
CA ILE A 321 8.45 -9.38 -1.21
C ILE A 321 8.76 -10.88 -0.94
N TRP A 322 7.77 -11.75 -1.12
CA TRP A 322 7.94 -13.20 -0.95
C TRP A 322 8.56 -13.88 -2.17
N ARG A 323 8.78 -13.14 -3.28
CA ARG A 323 9.41 -13.61 -4.51
C ARG A 323 10.56 -12.68 -4.95
N ASN A 324 11.40 -13.14 -5.88
CA ASN A 324 12.39 -12.29 -6.54
C ASN A 324 11.67 -11.41 -7.57
N PHE A 325 10.98 -10.38 -7.09
CA PHE A 325 10.14 -9.51 -7.91
C PHE A 325 10.93 -8.75 -8.99
N PHE A 326 12.13 -8.31 -8.66
CA PHE A 326 12.97 -7.58 -9.59
C PHE A 326 13.67 -8.47 -10.63
N TYR A 327 13.63 -9.78 -10.48
CA TYR A 327 14.40 -10.73 -11.30
C TYR A 327 15.91 -10.44 -11.35
N LEU A 328 16.40 -9.76 -10.35
CA LEU A 328 17.80 -9.37 -10.25
C LEU A 328 18.64 -10.51 -9.68
N PRO A 329 19.90 -10.70 -10.16
CA PRO A 329 20.87 -11.60 -9.55
C PRO A 329 21.13 -11.31 -8.07
N ASP A 330 21.65 -12.32 -7.35
CA ASP A 330 22.03 -12.17 -5.94
C ASP A 330 23.42 -11.53 -5.85
N ARG A 331 23.44 -10.20 -5.76
CA ARG A 331 24.64 -9.38 -5.56
C ARG A 331 24.29 -8.03 -4.95
N SER A 332 25.28 -7.24 -4.60
CA SER A 332 25.06 -5.82 -4.28
C SER A 332 24.90 -4.97 -5.54
N TYR A 333 24.23 -3.84 -5.39
CA TYR A 333 23.94 -2.88 -6.47
C TYR A 333 24.30 -1.47 -6.04
N SER A 334 24.64 -0.59 -6.98
CA SER A 334 24.66 0.84 -6.72
C SER A 334 23.22 1.40 -6.70
N PRO A 335 22.97 2.53 -6.01
CA PRO A 335 21.67 3.21 -6.06
C PRO A 335 21.21 3.47 -7.50
N ARG A 336 22.11 3.94 -8.38
CA ARG A 336 21.83 4.22 -9.78
C ARG A 336 21.35 2.98 -10.55
N GLU A 337 21.97 1.80 -10.33
CA GLU A 337 21.55 0.55 -10.99
C GLU A 337 20.09 0.19 -10.60
N ILE A 338 19.73 0.31 -9.32
CA ILE A 338 18.40 -0.02 -8.85
C ILE A 338 17.37 0.98 -9.36
N LEU A 339 17.67 2.26 -9.30
CA LEU A 339 16.80 3.32 -9.83
C LEU A 339 16.55 3.15 -11.34
N TRP A 340 17.62 2.91 -12.09
CA TRP A 340 17.52 2.69 -13.52
C TRP A 340 16.77 1.41 -13.88
N SER A 341 16.98 0.33 -13.13
CA SER A 341 16.38 -0.98 -13.44
C SER A 341 14.89 -1.02 -13.16
N PHE A 342 14.40 -0.26 -12.19
CA PHE A 342 13.03 -0.45 -11.71
C PHE A 342 12.27 0.83 -11.34
N TYR A 343 12.92 1.81 -10.71
CA TYR A 343 12.19 2.93 -10.12
C TYR A 343 12.04 4.15 -11.02
N SER A 344 12.59 4.15 -12.24
CA SER A 344 12.53 5.33 -13.09
C SER A 344 11.55 5.22 -14.25
N GLN A 345 11.28 4.04 -14.77
CA GLN A 345 10.52 3.79 -16.02
C GLN A 345 10.75 4.86 -17.12
N PHE A 346 11.95 5.44 -17.05
CA PHE A 346 12.35 6.55 -17.90
C PHE A 346 12.66 6.07 -19.32
N ASP A 347 12.04 6.74 -20.32
CA ASP A 347 12.35 6.54 -21.73
C ASP A 347 12.89 7.84 -22.32
N PRO A 348 14.19 7.89 -22.70
CA PRO A 348 14.78 9.07 -23.33
C PRO A 348 14.04 9.54 -24.57
N GLY A 349 13.42 8.63 -25.32
CA GLY A 349 12.68 8.93 -26.54
C GLY A 349 11.41 9.75 -26.31
N THR A 350 10.91 9.79 -25.08
CA THR A 350 9.70 10.55 -24.71
C THR A 350 10.01 11.93 -24.13
N CYS A 351 11.29 12.27 -23.96
CA CYS A 351 11.72 13.52 -23.32
C CYS A 351 12.11 14.59 -24.33
N THR A 352 11.86 15.84 -23.97
CA THR A 352 12.38 16.99 -24.72
C THR A 352 13.84 17.25 -24.39
N SER A 353 14.52 18.05 -25.19
CA SER A 353 15.90 18.50 -24.94
C SER A 353 16.07 19.33 -23.64
N ALA A 354 14.96 19.80 -23.06
CA ALA A 354 14.98 20.54 -21.79
C ALA A 354 15.04 19.62 -20.56
N PHE A 355 14.87 18.30 -20.71
CA PHE A 355 14.92 17.35 -19.60
C PHE A 355 16.37 17.06 -19.20
N ASP A 356 16.71 17.40 -17.96
CA ASP A 356 18.04 17.07 -17.39
C ASP A 356 18.02 15.70 -16.71
N GLN A 357 18.39 14.66 -17.48
CA GLN A 357 18.47 13.29 -16.97
C GLN A 357 19.42 13.13 -15.78
N GLN A 358 20.52 13.88 -15.75
CA GLN A 358 21.49 13.74 -14.66
C GLN A 358 20.94 14.32 -13.35
N ALA A 359 20.29 15.49 -13.43
CA ALA A 359 19.61 16.08 -12.29
C ALA A 359 18.49 15.16 -11.78
N TYR A 360 17.66 14.65 -12.66
CA TYR A 360 16.57 13.73 -12.32
C TYR A 360 17.02 12.50 -11.52
N PHE A 361 18.06 11.82 -11.99
CA PHE A 361 18.57 10.63 -11.28
C PHE A 361 19.32 10.98 -10.00
N ARG A 362 20.01 12.12 -9.95
CA ARG A 362 20.68 12.57 -8.72
C ARG A 362 19.64 12.80 -7.60
N GLU A 363 18.54 13.49 -7.90
CA GLU A 363 17.48 13.71 -6.92
C GLU A 363 16.80 12.40 -6.48
N LEU A 364 16.63 11.43 -7.37
CA LEU A 364 16.14 10.09 -7.00
C LEU A 364 17.13 9.36 -6.08
N GLU A 365 18.44 9.48 -6.32
CA GLU A 365 19.48 8.91 -5.45
C GLU A 365 19.43 9.53 -4.06
N GLU A 366 19.32 10.87 -3.97
CA GLU A 366 19.18 11.59 -2.70
C GLU A 366 17.91 11.15 -1.92
N LYS A 367 16.78 10.99 -2.61
CA LYS A 367 15.55 10.45 -2.00
C LYS A 367 15.71 9.03 -1.49
N LEU A 368 16.40 8.18 -2.24
CA LEU A 368 16.68 6.80 -1.83
C LEU A 368 17.59 6.76 -0.60
N GLU A 369 18.66 7.57 -0.58
CA GLU A 369 19.56 7.70 0.58
C GLU A 369 18.84 8.25 1.81
N ALA A 370 17.96 9.24 1.62
CA ALA A 370 17.10 9.76 2.69
C ALA A 370 16.16 8.68 3.25
N ALA A 371 15.59 7.83 2.39
CA ALA A 371 14.76 6.70 2.82
C ALA A 371 15.54 5.70 3.68
N ILE A 372 16.80 5.41 3.31
CA ILE A 372 17.70 4.51 4.06
C ILE A 372 18.21 5.16 5.36
N GLY A 373 18.26 6.50 5.40
CA GLY A 373 18.79 7.30 6.52
C GLY A 373 20.31 7.44 6.51
N SER A 374 20.99 7.09 5.42
CA SER A 374 22.43 7.28 5.26
C SER A 374 22.87 7.22 3.78
N PRO A 375 23.93 7.96 3.39
CA PRO A 375 24.57 7.75 2.11
C PRO A 375 25.00 6.29 1.93
N CYS A 376 24.78 5.73 0.74
CA CYS A 376 25.03 4.32 0.50
C CYS A 376 25.56 4.08 -0.93
N ALA A 377 26.87 3.84 -1.06
CA ALA A 377 27.48 3.53 -2.35
C ALA A 377 27.13 2.13 -2.86
N SER A 378 26.69 1.23 -1.98
CA SER A 378 26.36 -0.17 -2.31
C SER A 378 25.19 -0.67 -1.49
N LEU A 379 24.18 -1.18 -2.19
CA LEU A 379 22.95 -1.75 -1.65
C LEU A 379 23.06 -3.27 -1.62
N PRO A 380 23.29 -3.91 -0.47
CA PRO A 380 23.23 -5.37 -0.36
C PRO A 380 21.80 -5.86 -0.65
N ARG A 381 21.65 -7.11 -1.06
CA ARG A 381 20.37 -7.64 -1.51
C ARG A 381 19.22 -7.47 -0.51
N PRO A 382 19.38 -7.69 0.80
CA PRO A 382 18.31 -7.43 1.76
C PRO A 382 17.80 -5.98 1.76
N LEU A 383 18.71 -5.02 1.53
CA LEU A 383 18.33 -3.61 1.45
C LEU A 383 17.57 -3.29 0.16
N VAL A 384 17.90 -3.95 -0.96
CA VAL A 384 17.11 -3.85 -2.21
C VAL A 384 15.69 -4.35 -2.01
N GLU A 385 15.52 -5.49 -1.34
CA GLU A 385 14.20 -6.05 -1.00
C GLU A 385 13.41 -5.10 -0.07
N TRP A 386 14.07 -4.53 0.93
CA TRP A 386 13.48 -3.58 1.88
C TRP A 386 13.03 -2.28 1.18
N LEU A 387 13.82 -1.76 0.23
CA LEU A 387 13.48 -0.57 -0.56
C LEU A 387 12.22 -0.78 -1.41
N TYR A 388 11.93 -2.02 -1.85
CA TYR A 388 10.69 -2.30 -2.56
C TYR A 388 9.48 -1.85 -1.74
N HIS A 389 9.43 -2.19 -0.47
CA HIS A 389 8.35 -1.80 0.42
C HIS A 389 8.40 -0.31 0.79
N TYR A 390 9.48 0.14 1.39
CA TYR A 390 9.53 1.47 1.99
C TYR A 390 9.72 2.63 1.00
N PHE A 391 10.29 2.37 -0.16
CA PHE A 391 10.49 3.40 -1.18
C PHE A 391 9.40 3.39 -2.26
N ARG A 392 8.90 2.20 -2.66
CA ARG A 392 7.87 2.07 -3.69
C ARG A 392 6.47 1.83 -3.14
N CYS A 393 6.24 0.72 -2.42
CA CYS A 393 4.88 0.35 -2.00
C CYS A 393 4.25 1.39 -1.09
N ARG A 394 5.04 2.04 -0.24
CA ARG A 394 4.54 3.15 0.56
C ARG A 394 3.92 4.25 -0.29
N ALA A 395 4.57 4.68 -1.36
CA ALA A 395 4.06 5.72 -2.25
C ALA A 395 2.93 5.21 -3.16
N TRP A 396 3.02 3.96 -3.62
CA TRP A 396 2.06 3.36 -4.54
C TRP A 396 0.81 2.87 -3.83
N ASP A 397 0.98 1.91 -2.92
CA ASP A 397 -0.12 1.25 -2.21
C ASP A 397 -0.68 2.12 -1.09
N GLY A 398 0.16 2.88 -0.38
CA GLY A 398 -0.26 3.76 0.70
C GLY A 398 -1.26 4.83 0.24
N ARG A 399 -1.06 5.40 -0.94
CA ARG A 399 -1.98 6.37 -1.52
C ARG A 399 -3.37 5.78 -1.78
N ILE A 400 -3.42 4.59 -2.39
CA ILE A 400 -4.68 3.88 -2.63
C ILE A 400 -5.31 3.45 -1.29
N ASN A 401 -4.48 3.07 -0.34
CA ASN A 401 -4.92 2.70 1.00
C ASN A 401 -5.57 3.87 1.73
N ASN A 402 -5.02 5.09 1.65
CA ASN A 402 -5.66 6.29 2.20
C ASN A 402 -7.07 6.50 1.63
N ILE A 403 -7.19 6.45 0.29
CA ILE A 403 -8.47 6.60 -0.40
C ILE A 403 -9.46 5.54 0.08
N ASN A 404 -9.06 4.27 0.09
CA ASN A 404 -9.92 3.16 0.50
C ASN A 404 -10.35 3.29 1.98
N ASN A 405 -9.47 3.75 2.85
CA ASN A 405 -9.76 3.96 4.27
C ASN A 405 -10.76 5.10 4.53
N THR A 406 -11.06 5.95 3.57
CA THR A 406 -12.18 6.91 3.68
C THR A 406 -13.54 6.23 3.61
N TYR A 407 -13.62 5.07 2.97
CA TYR A 407 -14.86 4.28 2.86
C TYR A 407 -15.09 3.38 4.07
N GLY A 408 -14.08 2.66 4.55
CA GLY A 408 -14.20 1.70 5.65
C GLY A 408 -12.86 1.18 6.13
N TYR A 409 -12.83 -0.06 6.62
CA TYR A 409 -11.61 -0.71 7.08
C TYR A 409 -10.90 -1.41 5.93
N VAL A 410 -9.63 -1.05 5.70
CA VAL A 410 -8.78 -1.65 4.66
C VAL A 410 -7.39 -1.88 5.21
N ALA A 411 -6.81 -3.05 4.93
CA ALA A 411 -5.44 -3.36 5.33
C ALA A 411 -4.69 -4.15 4.26
N LEU A 412 -3.35 -4.01 4.29
CA LEU A 412 -2.40 -4.70 3.42
C LEU A 412 -1.46 -5.54 4.31
N PRO A 413 -1.79 -6.81 4.56
CA PRO A 413 -1.04 -7.65 5.53
C PRO A 413 0.45 -7.78 5.23
N PHE A 414 0.82 -7.70 3.95
CA PHE A 414 2.22 -7.85 3.53
C PHE A 414 3.05 -6.57 3.70
N LEU A 415 2.41 -5.42 3.94
CA LEU A 415 3.09 -4.15 4.26
C LEU A 415 3.26 -3.91 5.76
N GLU A 416 3.08 -4.91 6.58
CA GLU A 416 3.39 -4.81 8.00
C GLU A 416 4.91 -4.75 8.23
N PRO A 417 5.43 -3.90 9.14
CA PRO A 417 6.87 -3.80 9.40
C PRO A 417 7.55 -5.13 9.68
N ARG A 418 6.91 -5.99 10.50
CA ARG A 418 7.42 -7.32 10.85
C ARG A 418 7.55 -8.26 9.65
N VAL A 419 6.63 -8.16 8.68
CA VAL A 419 6.69 -8.90 7.43
C VAL A 419 7.87 -8.42 6.61
N THR A 420 8.01 -7.10 6.44
CA THR A 420 9.10 -6.50 5.66
C THR A 420 10.47 -6.85 6.24
N GLU A 421 10.65 -6.68 7.56
CA GLU A 421 11.90 -6.99 8.25
C GLU A 421 12.32 -8.44 8.06
N HIS A 422 11.38 -9.37 8.22
CA HIS A 422 11.64 -10.80 8.05
C HIS A 422 11.86 -11.17 6.58
N ALA A 423 10.97 -10.74 5.69
CA ALA A 423 11.00 -11.15 4.29
C ALA A 423 12.21 -10.59 3.53
N SER A 424 12.68 -9.39 3.89
CA SER A 424 13.83 -8.75 3.23
C SER A 424 15.13 -9.56 3.38
N VAL A 425 15.30 -10.28 4.47
CA VAL A 425 16.53 -11.03 4.76
C VAL A 425 16.53 -12.48 4.26
N ILE A 426 15.42 -12.94 3.68
CA ILE A 426 15.32 -14.29 3.11
C ILE A 426 16.24 -14.42 1.90
N PRO A 427 17.05 -15.49 1.78
CA PRO A 427 17.91 -15.72 0.63
C PRO A 427 17.14 -15.62 -0.69
N ILE A 428 17.60 -14.77 -1.60
CA ILE A 428 16.88 -14.49 -2.85
C ILE A 428 16.75 -15.73 -3.73
N GLY A 429 17.70 -16.66 -3.65
CA GLY A 429 17.66 -17.94 -4.36
C GLY A 429 16.41 -18.76 -4.07
N TRP A 430 15.88 -18.68 -2.85
CA TRP A 430 14.63 -19.36 -2.47
C TRP A 430 13.39 -18.70 -3.05
N LYS A 431 13.46 -17.39 -3.30
CA LYS A 431 12.37 -16.57 -3.85
C LYS A 431 12.26 -16.65 -5.38
N ASN A 432 13.29 -17.19 -6.05
CA ASN A 432 13.29 -17.29 -7.50
C ASN A 432 12.07 -18.07 -8.01
N HIS A 433 11.51 -17.58 -9.10
CA HIS A 433 10.33 -18.18 -9.77
C HIS A 433 9.09 -18.29 -8.86
N GLY A 434 9.03 -17.53 -7.76
CA GLY A 434 7.93 -17.58 -6.80
C GLY A 434 7.90 -18.84 -5.93
N ALA A 435 8.99 -19.61 -5.87
CA ALA A 435 9.03 -20.91 -5.18
C ALA A 435 8.77 -20.76 -3.66
N TYR A 436 9.33 -19.71 -3.03
CA TYR A 436 9.14 -19.49 -1.61
C TYR A 436 7.67 -19.12 -1.29
N GLU A 437 7.09 -18.21 -2.05
CA GLU A 437 5.68 -17.82 -1.88
C GLU A 437 4.72 -18.98 -2.13
N ALA A 438 4.99 -19.80 -3.17
CA ALA A 438 4.23 -21.01 -3.42
C ALA A 438 4.29 -22.00 -2.23
N GLU A 439 5.43 -22.14 -1.56
CA GLU A 439 5.56 -22.93 -0.35
C GLU A 439 4.74 -22.35 0.82
N LEU A 440 4.76 -21.03 1.01
CA LEU A 440 3.94 -20.37 2.02
C LEU A 440 2.43 -20.60 1.77
N ILE A 441 1.98 -20.46 0.51
CA ILE A 441 0.58 -20.75 0.13
C ILE A 441 0.24 -22.22 0.44
N ARG A 442 1.16 -23.14 0.14
CA ARG A 442 0.99 -24.57 0.44
C ARG A 442 0.84 -24.81 1.95
N ARG A 443 1.62 -24.13 2.79
CA ARG A 443 1.54 -24.20 4.26
C ARG A 443 0.31 -23.50 4.83
N GLY A 444 -0.19 -22.48 4.14
CA GLY A 444 -1.43 -21.77 4.50
C GLY A 444 -2.68 -22.66 4.39
N ARG A 445 -2.63 -23.80 3.72
CA ARG A 445 -3.74 -24.76 3.63
C ARG A 445 -4.05 -25.37 4.98
N SER A 446 -5.34 -25.50 5.30
CA SER A 446 -5.75 -26.08 6.58
C SER A 446 -5.22 -27.50 6.72
N ALA A 447 -4.81 -27.90 7.93
CA ALA A 447 -4.42 -29.27 8.29
C ALA A 447 -5.52 -30.31 8.04
N ALA A 448 -6.74 -29.89 7.71
CA ALA A 448 -7.90 -30.74 7.46
C ALA A 448 -7.94 -31.37 6.06
N GLY A 449 -6.90 -31.25 5.23
CA GLY A 449 -6.70 -32.07 4.03
C GLY A 449 -7.75 -31.95 2.95
N ARG A 450 -8.47 -30.85 2.82
CA ARG A 450 -9.50 -30.67 1.80
C ARG A 450 -9.02 -29.83 0.63
N VAL A 451 -9.05 -30.46 -0.53
CA VAL A 451 -8.95 -29.95 -1.90
C VAL A 451 -7.80 -28.98 -2.21
N PRO A 452 -6.94 -29.30 -3.17
CA PRO A 452 -5.83 -28.45 -3.56
C PRO A 452 -6.33 -27.14 -4.17
N LEU A 453 -5.90 -25.98 -3.62
CA LEU A 453 -5.81 -24.75 -4.42
C LEU A 453 -5.18 -25.10 -5.76
N GLY A 454 -5.79 -24.72 -6.86
CA GLY A 454 -5.43 -25.16 -8.21
C GLY A 454 -4.00 -24.92 -8.70
N LEU A 455 -3.01 -25.27 -7.88
CA LEU A 455 -1.60 -25.39 -8.26
C LEU A 455 -1.43 -26.67 -9.09
N ARG A 456 -2.16 -26.81 -10.20
CA ARG A 456 -1.82 -27.82 -11.19
C ARG A 456 -0.52 -27.42 -11.88
N PRO A 457 0.37 -28.38 -12.19
CA PRO A 457 1.67 -28.17 -12.81
C PRO A 457 1.65 -27.44 -14.16
N ARG A 458 0.50 -27.05 -14.68
CA ARG A 458 0.40 -26.27 -15.93
C ARG A 458 1.10 -24.92 -15.90
N PHE A 459 1.32 -24.32 -14.72
CA PHE A 459 2.06 -23.08 -14.60
C PHE A 459 3.59 -23.23 -14.68
N GLN A 460 4.13 -24.43 -14.44
CA GLN A 460 5.56 -24.70 -14.64
C GLN A 460 5.99 -24.74 -16.11
N ARG A 461 5.04 -24.86 -17.08
CA ARG A 461 5.39 -24.98 -18.50
C ARG A 461 5.47 -23.66 -19.27
N THR A 462 4.97 -22.55 -18.75
CA THR A 462 5.07 -21.24 -19.44
C THR A 462 6.30 -20.44 -19.07
N THR A 463 6.99 -20.78 -17.97
CA THR A 463 8.25 -20.13 -17.56
C THR A 463 9.52 -20.85 -18.03
N ALA A 464 9.39 -22.00 -18.69
CA ALA A 464 10.54 -22.82 -19.14
C ALA A 464 11.09 -22.45 -20.53
N ALA A 465 10.68 -21.36 -21.14
CA ALA A 465 11.05 -20.99 -22.51
C ALA A 465 11.70 -19.60 -22.65
N VAL A 466 12.36 -19.08 -21.60
CA VAL A 466 13.28 -17.97 -21.81
C VAL A 466 14.65 -18.36 -21.26
N ALA A 467 15.37 -19.12 -22.08
CA ALA A 467 16.81 -19.23 -21.95
C ALA A 467 17.42 -17.84 -22.12
N ALA A 468 18.25 -17.42 -21.14
CA ALA A 468 18.91 -16.14 -21.16
C ALA A 468 19.75 -15.98 -22.43
N PRO A 469 19.58 -14.91 -23.23
CA PRO A 469 20.58 -14.51 -24.18
C PRO A 469 21.69 -13.78 -23.42
N SER A 470 22.91 -14.27 -23.57
CA SER A 470 24.12 -13.53 -23.25
C SER A 470 24.17 -12.26 -24.08
N GLY A 471 24.06 -11.11 -23.45
CA GLY A 471 24.20 -9.80 -24.06
C GLY A 471 23.22 -8.79 -23.47
N LEU A 472 23.78 -7.85 -22.74
CA LEU A 472 23.08 -6.64 -22.28
C LEU A 472 22.53 -5.89 -23.49
N ARG A 473 21.29 -6.16 -23.86
CA ARG A 473 20.47 -5.29 -24.67
C ARG A 473 19.22 -4.95 -23.88
N HIS A 474 18.95 -3.67 -23.83
CA HIS A 474 17.78 -3.00 -23.29
C HIS A 474 16.52 -3.88 -23.28
N LEU A 475 16.11 -4.35 -22.10
CA LEU A 475 14.76 -4.86 -21.89
C LEU A 475 13.91 -3.66 -21.52
N SER A 476 13.18 -3.16 -22.51
CA SER A 476 12.10 -2.21 -22.31
C SER A 476 11.01 -2.84 -21.43
N ALA A 477 10.51 -2.06 -20.51
CA ALA A 477 9.53 -2.40 -19.47
C ALA A 477 8.09 -2.82 -19.91
N PRO A 478 7.72 -3.05 -21.19
CA PRO A 478 6.33 -3.38 -21.56
C PRO A 478 5.84 -4.74 -21.07
N ALA A 479 6.73 -5.68 -20.74
CA ALA A 479 6.31 -7.04 -20.36
C ALA A 479 5.87 -7.18 -18.88
N MET A 480 6.18 -6.22 -18.02
CA MET A 480 5.81 -6.27 -16.58
C MET A 480 4.53 -5.48 -16.27
N ALA A 481 4.15 -4.50 -17.10
CA ALA A 481 2.90 -3.76 -16.95
C ALA A 481 1.65 -4.58 -17.30
N ALA A 482 1.79 -5.66 -18.05
CA ALA A 482 0.69 -6.55 -18.42
C ALA A 482 0.15 -7.43 -17.28
N SER A 483 0.82 -7.47 -16.12
CA SER A 483 0.34 -8.18 -14.93
C SER A 483 -0.45 -7.32 -13.95
N LEU A 484 -0.53 -6.01 -14.21
CA LEU A 484 -1.31 -5.06 -13.41
C LEU A 484 -2.34 -4.37 -14.31
N CYS A 485 -3.47 -5.06 -14.52
CA CYS A 485 -4.76 -4.54 -14.98
C CYS A 485 -4.76 -3.22 -15.76
N LEU A 486 -4.64 -3.31 -17.08
CA LEU A 486 -5.39 -2.43 -18.00
C LEU A 486 -6.04 -3.31 -19.05
N PRO A 487 -7.37 -3.31 -19.21
CA PRO A 487 -8.04 -3.94 -20.34
C PRO A 487 -7.91 -3.07 -21.59
N GLY A 488 -7.53 -3.71 -22.70
CA GLY A 488 -7.90 -3.29 -24.03
C GLY A 488 -7.07 -2.19 -24.68
N GLN A 489 -5.91 -2.54 -25.23
CA GLN A 489 -5.46 -2.02 -26.52
C GLN A 489 -4.78 -3.15 -27.30
N GLU A 490 -5.47 -3.64 -28.31
CA GLU A 490 -4.84 -4.41 -29.37
C GLU A 490 -3.90 -3.49 -30.19
N PRO A 491 -2.73 -3.97 -30.63
CA PRO A 491 -1.87 -3.16 -31.50
C PRO A 491 -2.55 -3.02 -32.85
N GLY A 492 -3.04 -1.82 -33.12
CA GLY A 492 -3.53 -1.42 -34.45
C GLY A 492 -2.41 -1.50 -35.48
N ALA A 493 -2.68 -2.15 -36.58
CA ALA A 493 -1.85 -2.23 -37.77
C ALA A 493 -1.47 -0.81 -38.28
N ALA A 494 -0.20 -0.60 -38.61
CA ALA A 494 0.28 0.58 -39.25
C ALA A 494 -0.35 0.72 -40.68
N PRO A 495 -0.76 1.92 -41.07
CA PRO A 495 -1.09 2.15 -42.49
C PRO A 495 0.19 2.28 -43.33
N GLN A 496 0.10 1.79 -44.55
CA GLN A 496 1.11 1.89 -45.62
C GLN A 496 1.47 3.30 -45.99
#